data_ef09a6a7f96484d659cf6f383a9874e4
#
_entry.id   ef09a6a7f96484d659cf6f383a9874e4
#
_cell.length_a   1.000
_cell.length_b   1.000
_cell.length_c   1.000
_cell.angle_alpha   90.00
_cell.angle_beta   90.00
_cell.angle_gamma   90.00
#
_symmetry.space_group_name_H-M   'P 1'
#
loop_
_entity.id
_entity.type
_entity.pdbx_description
1 polymer ?
#
loop_
_entity_poly.entity_id
_entity_poly.type
_entity_poly.pdbx_seq_one_letter_code
_entity_poly.pdbx_strand_id
1 'polypeptide(L)'
;MNLIDTHCHITASAFDGDRPDVIARMHEAGLVNAVVIADPAEAHSVEGVRSLCEANDFLYWAAGVHPEHADLWNADAEAATRAALAHPKCVALGEIGLDYYWEENPPREIQKQAFIAQLRIAHELGKPAVLHIREAHGDNTDILLRAQAEGWLPQVILHCYSGSWESAKTYLKLGAYISFTGTVTFKNAAKVQEVARQMPADRLLVETDCPYMAPVPMRGKRNEPAFVAHTLTRIAELRGVTPEALADIST
;
A
#
# COMPACT_ATOMS: atom_id res chain seq x y z
N MET A 1 6.33 -17.55 -12.69
CA MET A 1 6.80 -16.44 -11.81
C MET A 1 5.74 -16.26 -10.73
N ASN A 2 6.12 -16.31 -9.47
CA ASN A 2 5.20 -16.01 -8.37
C ASN A 2 5.14 -14.49 -8.16
N LEU A 3 3.95 -13.94 -8.04
CA LEU A 3 3.74 -12.50 -7.87
C LEU A 3 2.91 -12.22 -6.62
N ILE A 4 3.22 -11.14 -5.94
CA ILE A 4 2.37 -10.56 -4.89
C ILE A 4 1.99 -9.14 -5.29
N ASP A 5 0.70 -8.81 -5.19
CA ASP A 5 0.22 -7.42 -5.22
C ASP A 5 0.04 -6.94 -3.78
N THR A 6 0.94 -6.08 -3.31
CA THR A 6 0.94 -5.68 -1.90
C THR A 6 -0.10 -4.62 -1.55
N HIS A 7 -0.85 -4.10 -2.54
CA HIS A 7 -1.87 -3.07 -2.29
C HIS A 7 -2.87 -2.96 -3.45
N CYS A 8 -4.13 -3.36 -3.20
CA CYS A 8 -5.18 -3.29 -4.20
C CYS A 8 -6.57 -3.04 -3.58
N HIS A 9 -7.46 -2.37 -4.34
CA HIS A 9 -8.84 -2.07 -3.92
C HIS A 9 -9.85 -2.85 -4.77
N ILE A 10 -9.73 -4.17 -4.86
CA ILE A 10 -10.60 -5.03 -5.70
C ILE A 10 -12.04 -5.10 -5.21
N THR A 11 -12.36 -4.57 -4.01
CA THR A 11 -13.73 -4.39 -3.53
C THR A 11 -14.38 -3.10 -4.01
N ALA A 12 -13.64 -2.19 -4.64
CA ALA A 12 -14.17 -0.97 -5.21
C ALA A 12 -15.28 -1.26 -6.24
N SER A 13 -16.27 -0.37 -6.32
CA SER A 13 -17.44 -0.50 -7.22
C SER A 13 -17.07 -0.63 -8.70
N ALA A 14 -15.89 -0.14 -9.07
CA ALA A 14 -15.34 -0.33 -10.42
C ALA A 14 -15.21 -1.80 -10.84
N PHE A 15 -15.20 -2.74 -9.89
CA PHE A 15 -15.08 -4.18 -10.12
C PHE A 15 -16.39 -4.96 -9.92
N ASP A 16 -17.50 -4.31 -9.56
CA ASP A 16 -18.76 -5.00 -9.24
C ASP A 16 -19.29 -5.88 -10.37
N GLY A 17 -19.07 -5.45 -11.63
CA GLY A 17 -19.56 -6.17 -12.80
C GLY A 17 -18.74 -7.42 -13.19
N ASP A 18 -17.48 -7.54 -12.76
CA ASP A 18 -16.56 -8.58 -13.24
C ASP A 18 -15.52 -9.04 -12.19
N ARG A 19 -15.74 -8.77 -10.91
CA ARG A 19 -14.78 -9.14 -9.84
C ARG A 19 -14.37 -10.62 -9.87
N PRO A 20 -15.26 -11.61 -10.11
CA PRO A 20 -14.85 -13.00 -10.25
C PRO A 20 -13.86 -13.23 -11.40
N ASP A 21 -14.05 -12.56 -12.53
CA ASP A 21 -13.16 -12.66 -13.68
C ASP A 21 -11.81 -11.99 -13.40
N VAL A 22 -11.79 -10.87 -12.63
CA VAL A 22 -10.56 -10.23 -12.15
C VAL A 22 -9.76 -11.21 -11.30
N ILE A 23 -10.41 -11.91 -10.36
CA ILE A 23 -9.77 -12.92 -9.51
C ILE A 23 -9.19 -14.07 -10.36
N ALA A 24 -9.93 -14.53 -11.37
CA ALA A 24 -9.42 -15.54 -12.30
C ALA A 24 -8.15 -15.07 -13.03
N ARG A 25 -8.14 -13.82 -13.52
CA ARG A 25 -6.97 -13.21 -14.18
C ARG A 25 -5.78 -13.03 -13.22
N MET A 26 -6.01 -12.81 -11.92
CA MET A 26 -4.93 -12.80 -10.92
C MET A 26 -4.19 -14.15 -10.89
N HIS A 27 -4.92 -15.26 -10.85
CA HIS A 27 -4.32 -16.60 -10.89
C HIS A 27 -3.60 -16.87 -12.22
N GLU A 28 -4.20 -16.51 -13.36
CA GLU A 28 -3.59 -16.65 -14.68
C GLU A 28 -2.28 -15.87 -14.82
N ALA A 29 -2.21 -14.69 -14.19
CA ALA A 29 -1.00 -13.87 -14.15
C ALA A 29 0.09 -14.40 -13.20
N GLY A 30 -0.24 -15.39 -12.36
CA GLY A 30 0.68 -16.01 -11.41
C GLY A 30 0.75 -15.29 -10.06
N LEU A 31 -0.31 -14.55 -9.66
CA LEU A 31 -0.38 -14.01 -8.30
C LEU A 31 -0.60 -15.16 -7.31
N VAL A 32 0.32 -15.26 -6.37
CA VAL A 32 0.24 -16.23 -5.27
C VAL A 32 -0.40 -15.62 -4.02
N ASN A 33 -0.31 -14.31 -3.85
CA ASN A 33 -0.99 -13.55 -2.81
C ASN A 33 -1.34 -12.14 -3.30
N ALA A 34 -2.36 -11.53 -2.65
CA ALA A 34 -2.62 -10.10 -2.76
C ALA A 34 -3.15 -9.54 -1.44
N VAL A 35 -2.87 -8.24 -1.19
CA VAL A 35 -3.36 -7.52 0.00
C VAL A 35 -4.43 -6.52 -0.43
N VAL A 36 -5.66 -6.76 0.04
CA VAL A 36 -6.82 -5.90 -0.22
C VAL A 36 -6.96 -4.87 0.90
N ILE A 37 -7.27 -3.63 0.55
CA ILE A 37 -7.35 -2.53 1.52
C ILE A 37 -8.79 -2.32 1.98
N ALA A 38 -8.97 -2.14 3.29
CA ALA A 38 -10.23 -1.81 3.93
C ALA A 38 -10.10 -0.53 4.75
N ASP A 39 -11.07 0.39 4.63
CA ASP A 39 -11.17 1.55 5.49
C ASP A 39 -12.32 1.38 6.50
N PRO A 40 -12.04 1.28 7.81
CA PRO A 40 -13.07 1.18 8.85
C PRO A 40 -13.99 2.39 8.96
N ALA A 41 -13.62 3.55 8.39
CA ALA A 41 -14.48 4.72 8.32
C ALA A 41 -15.52 4.64 7.18
N GLU A 42 -15.29 3.78 6.20
CA GLU A 42 -16.23 3.54 5.10
C GLU A 42 -17.23 2.44 5.45
N ALA A 43 -18.52 2.74 5.23
CA ALA A 43 -19.59 1.78 5.47
C ALA A 43 -19.38 0.49 4.65
N HIS A 44 -19.46 -0.67 5.32
CA HIS A 44 -19.32 -2.01 4.72
C HIS A 44 -17.93 -2.35 4.13
N SER A 45 -16.94 -1.46 4.18
CA SER A 45 -15.61 -1.71 3.61
C SER A 45 -14.94 -2.93 4.27
N VAL A 46 -14.84 -2.93 5.60
CA VAL A 46 -14.24 -4.03 6.38
C VAL A 46 -14.95 -5.36 6.14
N GLU A 47 -16.29 -5.39 6.15
CA GLU A 47 -17.06 -6.61 5.95
C GLU A 47 -16.92 -7.16 4.53
N GLY A 48 -16.97 -6.27 3.52
CA GLY A 48 -16.80 -6.65 2.12
C GLY A 48 -15.43 -7.23 1.84
N VAL A 49 -14.36 -6.59 2.34
CA VAL A 49 -12.98 -7.06 2.20
C VAL A 49 -12.78 -8.37 2.95
N ARG A 50 -13.24 -8.47 4.20
CA ARG A 50 -13.15 -9.70 4.98
C ARG A 50 -13.80 -10.87 4.27
N SER A 51 -15.06 -10.71 3.83
CA SER A 51 -15.82 -11.76 3.15
C SER A 51 -15.12 -12.22 1.87
N LEU A 52 -14.57 -11.28 1.09
CA LEU A 52 -13.80 -11.59 -0.11
C LEU A 52 -12.53 -12.40 0.20
N CYS A 53 -11.79 -12.01 1.24
CA CYS A 53 -10.56 -12.69 1.64
C CYS A 53 -10.82 -14.06 2.28
N GLU A 54 -11.93 -14.22 3.02
CA GLU A 54 -12.36 -15.53 3.54
C GLU A 54 -12.73 -16.51 2.43
N ALA A 55 -13.30 -16.01 1.33
CA ALA A 55 -13.68 -16.81 0.16
C ALA A 55 -12.49 -17.16 -0.76
N ASN A 56 -11.33 -16.54 -0.58
CA ASN A 56 -10.16 -16.71 -1.45
C ASN A 56 -8.89 -16.85 -0.60
N ASP A 57 -8.29 -18.03 -0.57
CA ASP A 57 -7.19 -18.37 0.33
C ASP A 57 -5.94 -17.51 0.12
N PHE A 58 -5.68 -17.07 -1.09
CA PHE A 58 -4.51 -16.25 -1.46
C PHE A 58 -4.70 -14.76 -1.20
N LEU A 59 -5.90 -14.31 -0.81
CA LEU A 59 -6.17 -12.92 -0.46
C LEU A 59 -5.98 -12.70 1.04
N TYR A 60 -5.23 -11.67 1.35
CA TYR A 60 -5.04 -11.07 2.67
C TYR A 60 -5.53 -9.63 2.62
N TRP A 61 -5.54 -8.95 3.75
CA TRP A 61 -6.00 -7.58 3.79
C TRP A 61 -5.29 -6.73 4.84
N ALA A 62 -5.41 -5.43 4.68
CA ALA A 62 -5.01 -4.43 5.65
C ALA A 62 -6.21 -3.55 6.01
N ALA A 63 -6.24 -3.02 7.23
CA ALA A 63 -7.31 -2.15 7.70
C ALA A 63 -6.75 -0.93 8.40
N GLY A 64 -7.17 0.26 7.99
CA GLY A 64 -6.79 1.53 8.58
C GLY A 64 -7.62 2.68 8.02
N VAL A 65 -7.79 3.74 8.82
CA VAL A 65 -8.54 4.93 8.39
C VAL A 65 -7.62 5.81 7.56
N HIS A 66 -7.99 5.97 6.29
CA HIS A 66 -7.26 6.76 5.32
C HIS A 66 -7.20 8.26 5.71
N PRO A 67 -6.16 9.01 5.35
CA PRO A 67 -6.08 10.45 5.66
C PRO A 67 -7.25 11.28 5.15
N GLU A 68 -7.93 10.87 4.08
CA GLU A 68 -9.15 11.51 3.59
C GLU A 68 -10.32 11.41 4.58
N HIS A 69 -10.29 10.43 5.48
CA HIS A 69 -11.31 10.19 6.51
C HIS A 69 -10.77 10.42 7.92
N ALA A 70 -9.65 11.12 8.08
CA ALA A 70 -8.99 11.30 9.37
C ALA A 70 -9.87 12.01 10.42
N ASP A 71 -10.83 12.81 10.02
CA ASP A 71 -11.82 13.46 10.88
C ASP A 71 -12.88 12.49 11.44
N LEU A 72 -12.99 11.30 10.85
CA LEU A 72 -13.82 10.21 11.35
C LEU A 72 -13.10 9.31 12.36
N TRP A 73 -11.80 9.55 12.60
CA TRP A 73 -11.05 8.81 13.60
C TRP A 73 -11.56 9.13 15.02
N ASN A 74 -12.18 8.18 15.66
CA ASN A 74 -12.76 8.25 16.99
C ASN A 74 -12.70 6.88 17.69
N ALA A 75 -13.26 6.75 18.89
CA ALA A 75 -13.24 5.50 19.65
C ALA A 75 -13.90 4.32 18.94
N ASP A 76 -14.96 4.56 18.15
CA ASP A 76 -15.65 3.52 17.39
C ASP A 76 -14.79 3.06 16.19
N ALA A 77 -14.17 3.99 15.47
CA ALA A 77 -13.24 3.69 14.38
C ALA A 77 -12.00 2.94 14.90
N GLU A 78 -11.46 3.35 16.06
CA GLU A 78 -10.37 2.60 16.71
C GLU A 78 -10.79 1.18 17.06
N ALA A 79 -11.96 0.99 17.67
CA ALA A 79 -12.47 -0.32 18.03
C ALA A 79 -12.68 -1.21 16.80
N ALA A 80 -13.23 -0.66 15.70
CA ALA A 80 -13.41 -1.35 14.44
C ALA A 80 -12.06 -1.75 13.82
N THR A 81 -11.07 -0.85 13.84
CA THR A 81 -9.71 -1.12 13.35
C THR A 81 -9.05 -2.25 14.15
N ARG A 82 -9.11 -2.19 15.48
CA ARG A 82 -8.56 -3.25 16.35
C ARG A 82 -9.26 -4.59 16.14
N ALA A 83 -10.57 -4.60 15.97
CA ALA A 83 -11.34 -5.81 15.66
C ALA A 83 -10.93 -6.41 14.32
N ALA A 84 -10.73 -5.56 13.29
CA ALA A 84 -10.23 -5.96 11.99
C ALA A 84 -8.85 -6.62 12.08
N LEU A 85 -7.91 -5.99 12.81
CA LEU A 85 -6.53 -6.46 12.99
C LEU A 85 -6.42 -7.77 13.79
N ALA A 86 -7.44 -8.14 14.55
CA ALA A 86 -7.50 -9.42 15.25
C ALA A 86 -7.78 -10.61 14.29
N HIS A 87 -8.27 -10.35 13.07
CA HIS A 87 -8.51 -11.39 12.09
C HIS A 87 -7.19 -11.94 11.53
N PRO A 88 -7.01 -13.29 11.40
CA PRO A 88 -5.74 -13.88 10.97
C PRO A 88 -5.30 -13.47 9.57
N LYS A 89 -6.23 -13.17 8.66
CA LYS A 89 -5.92 -12.68 7.31
C LYS A 89 -5.73 -11.16 7.23
N CYS A 90 -5.97 -10.39 8.31
CA CYS A 90 -5.62 -8.98 8.39
C CYS A 90 -4.15 -8.85 8.80
N VAL A 91 -3.29 -8.62 7.82
CA VAL A 91 -1.84 -8.73 7.98
C VAL A 91 -1.14 -7.42 8.32
N ALA A 92 -1.79 -6.27 8.11
CA ALA A 92 -1.22 -4.95 8.33
C ALA A 92 -2.27 -3.94 8.80
N LEU A 93 -1.83 -2.89 9.48
CA LEU A 93 -2.63 -1.69 9.73
C LEU A 93 -2.39 -0.70 8.58
N GLY A 94 -3.43 -0.40 7.85
CA GLY A 94 -3.37 0.50 6.70
C GLY A 94 -4.60 0.36 5.79
N GLU A 95 -4.82 1.35 4.99
CA GLU A 95 -3.93 2.45 4.60
C GLU A 95 -4.09 3.63 5.57
N ILE A 96 -2.98 4.17 6.07
CA ILE A 96 -2.95 5.31 7.00
C ILE A 96 -1.88 6.31 6.56
N GLY A 97 -1.94 7.54 7.02
CA GLY A 97 -0.87 8.48 6.70
C GLY A 97 -1.34 9.92 6.53
N LEU A 98 -0.76 10.60 5.52
CA LEU A 98 -0.95 12.02 5.28
C LEU A 98 -1.15 12.30 3.80
N ASP A 99 -2.21 13.03 3.44
CA ASP A 99 -2.48 13.55 2.11
C ASP A 99 -2.72 15.06 2.17
N TYR A 100 -1.78 15.85 1.63
CA TYR A 100 -1.87 17.31 1.58
C TYR A 100 -2.17 17.84 0.18
N TYR A 101 -2.49 16.94 -0.74
CA TYR A 101 -2.74 17.31 -2.13
C TYR A 101 -4.16 17.84 -2.34
N TRP A 102 -5.17 17.22 -1.75
CA TRP A 102 -6.55 17.61 -1.92
C TRP A 102 -6.96 18.65 -0.87
N GLU A 103 -7.53 19.77 -1.32
CA GLU A 103 -7.96 20.86 -0.42
C GLU A 103 -9.16 20.49 0.46
N GLU A 104 -9.99 19.55 -0.02
CA GLU A 104 -11.14 19.01 0.69
C GLU A 104 -10.80 18.02 1.79
N ASN A 105 -9.57 17.55 1.86
CA ASN A 105 -9.14 16.63 2.92
C ASN A 105 -9.20 17.29 4.31
N PRO A 106 -9.36 16.49 5.37
CA PRO A 106 -9.28 16.99 6.74
C PRO A 106 -8.03 17.82 7.01
N PRO A 107 -8.08 18.81 7.90
CA PRO A 107 -6.93 19.64 8.26
C PRO A 107 -5.72 18.80 8.64
N ARG A 108 -4.51 19.26 8.26
CA ARG A 108 -3.24 18.55 8.48
C ARG A 108 -3.04 18.06 9.92
N GLU A 109 -3.44 18.85 10.90
CA GLU A 109 -3.31 18.47 12.31
C GLU A 109 -4.24 17.31 12.68
N ILE A 110 -5.43 17.23 12.10
CA ILE A 110 -6.36 16.10 12.28
C ILE A 110 -5.76 14.84 11.65
N GLN A 111 -5.26 14.95 10.41
CA GLN A 111 -4.58 13.83 9.76
C GLN A 111 -3.39 13.32 10.59
N LYS A 112 -2.54 14.21 11.11
CA LYS A 112 -1.39 13.83 11.95
C LYS A 112 -1.83 13.13 13.24
N GLN A 113 -2.89 13.61 13.90
CA GLN A 113 -3.41 12.97 15.11
C GLN A 113 -3.91 11.55 14.84
N ALA A 114 -4.74 11.37 13.80
CA ALA A 114 -5.24 10.05 13.40
C ALA A 114 -4.09 9.11 12.98
N PHE A 115 -3.12 9.62 12.21
CA PHE A 115 -1.95 8.86 11.78
C PHE A 115 -1.10 8.38 12.96
N ILE A 116 -0.75 9.27 13.90
CA ILE A 116 0.05 8.92 15.09
C ILE A 116 -0.68 7.90 15.97
N ALA A 117 -2.00 8.06 16.17
CA ALA A 117 -2.80 7.12 16.94
C ALA A 117 -2.76 5.72 16.31
N GLN A 118 -2.96 5.63 15.01
CA GLN A 118 -2.95 4.37 14.28
C GLN A 118 -1.55 3.72 14.22
N LEU A 119 -0.47 4.49 14.06
CA LEU A 119 0.89 3.97 14.15
C LEU A 119 1.19 3.32 15.51
N ARG A 120 0.71 3.92 16.61
CA ARG A 120 0.85 3.35 17.95
C ARG A 120 0.10 2.03 18.10
N ILE A 121 -1.09 1.91 17.51
CA ILE A 121 -1.85 0.66 17.48
C ILE A 121 -1.09 -0.42 16.69
N ALA A 122 -0.51 -0.07 15.53
CA ALA A 122 0.29 -1.00 14.74
C ALA A 122 1.49 -1.53 15.55
N HIS A 123 2.20 -0.63 16.24
CA HIS A 123 3.31 -1.00 17.12
C HIS A 123 2.85 -1.89 18.29
N GLU A 124 1.78 -1.50 19.00
CA GLU A 124 1.20 -2.26 20.11
C GLU A 124 0.82 -3.70 19.72
N LEU A 125 0.23 -3.86 18.54
CA LEU A 125 -0.22 -5.16 18.03
C LEU A 125 0.86 -5.94 17.27
N GLY A 126 2.06 -5.37 17.11
CA GLY A 126 3.15 -5.98 16.32
C GLY A 126 2.81 -6.16 14.84
N LYS A 127 1.92 -5.31 14.29
CA LYS A 127 1.54 -5.32 12.89
C LYS A 127 2.35 -4.30 12.09
N PRO A 128 2.72 -4.58 10.83
CA PRO A 128 3.27 -3.56 9.95
C PRO A 128 2.21 -2.50 9.64
N ALA A 129 2.68 -1.27 9.34
CA ALA A 129 1.83 -0.17 8.92
C ALA A 129 2.04 0.16 7.43
N VAL A 130 0.96 0.22 6.64
CA VAL A 130 0.97 0.63 5.23
C VAL A 130 0.65 2.12 5.15
N LEU A 131 1.60 2.89 4.61
CA LEU A 131 1.60 4.35 4.68
C LEU A 131 1.27 5.00 3.34
N HIS A 132 0.22 5.81 3.33
CA HIS A 132 -0.10 6.78 2.30
C HIS A 132 0.63 8.10 2.55
N ILE A 133 1.41 8.58 1.57
CA ILE A 133 2.12 9.84 1.70
C ILE A 133 2.02 10.62 0.40
N ARG A 134 1.21 11.66 0.40
CA ARG A 134 1.04 12.53 -0.76
C ARG A 134 1.26 13.99 -0.38
N GLU A 135 2.32 14.59 -0.94
CA GLU A 135 2.77 15.97 -0.65
C GLU A 135 3.03 16.27 0.84
N ALA A 136 3.30 15.23 1.64
CA ALA A 136 3.43 15.27 3.09
C ALA A 136 4.74 14.65 3.61
N HIS A 137 5.76 14.48 2.74
CA HIS A 137 7.00 13.78 3.11
C HIS A 137 7.73 14.39 4.32
N GLY A 138 7.67 15.71 4.51
CA GLY A 138 8.31 16.38 5.66
C GLY A 138 7.71 15.91 6.99
N ASP A 139 6.41 16.19 7.19
CA ASP A 139 5.70 15.81 8.42
C ASP A 139 5.72 14.30 8.66
N ASN A 140 5.59 13.50 7.58
CA ASN A 140 5.68 12.04 7.70
C ASN A 140 7.06 11.61 8.21
N THR A 141 8.14 12.15 7.65
CA THR A 141 9.50 11.84 8.08
C THR A 141 9.71 12.20 9.54
N ASP A 142 9.26 13.39 9.98
CA ASP A 142 9.40 13.87 11.35
C ASP A 142 8.65 12.95 12.34
N ILE A 143 7.43 12.53 11.98
CA ILE A 143 6.63 11.59 12.80
C ILE A 143 7.34 10.23 12.93
N LEU A 144 7.85 9.67 11.84
CA LEU A 144 8.52 8.37 11.88
C LEU A 144 9.86 8.41 12.63
N LEU A 145 10.66 9.47 12.46
CA LEU A 145 11.90 9.68 13.21
C LEU A 145 11.63 9.81 14.71
N ARG A 146 10.58 10.56 15.07
CA ARG A 146 10.14 10.66 16.47
C ARG A 146 9.68 9.30 17.00
N ALA A 147 8.86 8.56 16.24
CA ALA A 147 8.39 7.23 16.62
C ALA A 147 9.55 6.27 16.88
N GLN A 148 10.59 6.31 16.04
CA GLN A 148 11.81 5.53 16.23
C GLN A 148 12.56 5.93 17.49
N ALA A 149 12.77 7.24 17.69
CA ALA A 149 13.51 7.75 18.85
C ALA A 149 12.81 7.43 20.19
N GLU A 150 11.48 7.42 20.18
CA GLU A 150 10.64 7.09 21.33
C GLU A 150 10.34 5.57 21.46
N GLY A 151 10.78 4.74 20.52
CA GLY A 151 10.69 3.26 20.57
C GLY A 151 9.32 2.69 20.27
N TRP A 152 8.46 3.41 19.51
CA TRP A 152 7.12 2.94 19.11
C TRP A 152 6.91 2.93 17.59
N LEU A 153 7.98 2.91 16.80
CA LEU A 153 7.88 2.75 15.34
C LEU A 153 7.57 1.28 15.00
N PRO A 154 6.44 0.97 14.33
CA PRO A 154 6.23 -0.36 13.77
C PRO A 154 7.10 -0.58 12.52
N GLN A 155 7.10 -1.79 11.96
CA GLN A 155 7.56 -1.98 10.58
C GLN A 155 6.67 -1.17 9.65
N VAL A 156 7.26 -0.36 8.75
CA VAL A 156 6.48 0.49 7.84
C VAL A 156 6.71 0.11 6.38
N ILE A 157 5.65 0.24 5.58
CA ILE A 157 5.62 0.04 4.15
C ILE A 157 5.13 1.35 3.54
N LEU A 158 5.96 2.02 2.75
CA LEU A 158 5.55 3.20 1.99
C LEU A 158 4.92 2.72 0.69
N HIS A 159 3.59 2.74 0.63
CA HIS A 159 2.87 2.38 -0.57
C HIS A 159 2.94 3.48 -1.61
N CYS A 160 2.77 3.14 -2.89
CA CYS A 160 2.72 4.05 -4.05
C CYS A 160 3.79 5.15 -4.02
N TYR A 161 5.03 4.78 -3.76
CA TYR A 161 6.09 5.73 -3.47
C TYR A 161 6.33 6.72 -4.62
N SER A 162 6.21 8.00 -4.31
CA SER A 162 6.41 9.12 -5.25
C SER A 162 7.54 10.08 -4.85
N GLY A 163 8.22 9.79 -3.74
CA GLY A 163 9.29 10.59 -3.17
C GLY A 163 10.61 10.57 -3.97
N SER A 164 11.61 11.28 -3.47
CA SER A 164 12.96 11.30 -4.03
C SER A 164 13.81 10.14 -3.49
N TRP A 165 14.95 9.87 -4.15
CA TRP A 165 15.93 8.93 -3.62
C TRP A 165 16.49 9.39 -2.25
N GLU A 166 16.68 10.70 -2.05
CA GLU A 166 17.13 11.24 -0.75
C GLU A 166 16.14 10.93 0.37
N SER A 167 14.84 11.11 0.12
CA SER A 167 13.79 10.72 1.08
C SER A 167 13.74 9.20 1.30
N ALA A 168 13.87 8.41 0.23
CA ALA A 168 13.90 6.95 0.31
C ALA A 168 15.03 6.45 1.22
N LYS A 169 16.23 7.05 1.12
CA LYS A 169 17.36 6.70 2.00
C LYS A 169 17.05 6.91 3.48
N THR A 170 16.27 7.94 3.81
CA THR A 170 15.86 8.19 5.19
C THR A 170 14.91 7.09 5.67
N TYR A 171 13.92 6.73 4.85
CA TYR A 171 12.99 5.65 5.19
C TYR A 171 13.67 4.27 5.28
N LEU A 172 14.64 4.01 4.39
CA LEU A 172 15.45 2.78 4.45
C LEU A 172 16.27 2.65 5.75
N LYS A 173 16.81 3.77 6.29
CA LYS A 173 17.46 3.78 7.60
C LYS A 173 16.51 3.47 8.76
N LEU A 174 15.21 3.73 8.58
CA LEU A 174 14.16 3.34 9.52
C LEU A 174 13.72 1.87 9.34
N GLY A 175 14.32 1.13 8.41
CA GLY A 175 13.98 -0.25 8.10
C GLY A 175 12.74 -0.41 7.22
N ALA A 176 12.26 0.66 6.59
CA ALA A 176 11.05 0.65 5.78
C ALA A 176 11.19 -0.20 4.52
N TYR A 177 10.06 -0.77 4.09
CA TYR A 177 9.85 -1.23 2.71
C TYR A 177 9.26 -0.11 1.87
N ILE A 178 9.55 -0.13 0.57
CA ILE A 178 9.02 0.84 -0.38
C ILE A 178 8.38 0.08 -1.54
N SER A 179 7.11 0.39 -1.81
CA SER A 179 6.32 -0.24 -2.86
C SER A 179 6.14 0.68 -4.07
N PHE A 180 6.12 0.07 -5.24
CA PHE A 180 6.02 0.75 -6.53
C PHE A 180 4.78 0.31 -7.29
N THR A 181 4.01 1.28 -7.78
CA THR A 181 2.83 1.09 -8.64
C THR A 181 3.19 1.15 -10.12
N GLY A 182 2.18 1.01 -10.97
CA GLY A 182 2.28 1.20 -12.41
C GLY A 182 2.89 2.52 -12.85
N THR A 183 2.96 3.52 -11.98
CA THR A 183 3.58 4.82 -12.26
C THR A 183 5.06 4.70 -12.67
N VAL A 184 5.79 3.69 -12.17
CA VAL A 184 7.19 3.46 -12.55
C VAL A 184 7.37 3.15 -14.04
N THR A 185 6.30 2.73 -14.72
CA THR A 185 6.32 2.46 -16.17
C THR A 185 6.16 3.71 -17.04
N PHE A 186 5.80 4.86 -16.45
CA PHE A 186 5.50 6.07 -17.19
C PHE A 186 6.77 6.77 -17.70
N LYS A 187 6.70 7.34 -18.91
CA LYS A 187 7.86 8.02 -19.54
C LYS A 187 8.39 9.20 -18.72
N ASN A 188 7.51 9.90 -18.02
CA ASN A 188 7.85 11.08 -17.21
C ASN A 188 8.12 10.75 -15.73
N ALA A 189 8.23 9.48 -15.36
CA ALA A 189 8.46 9.03 -13.98
C ALA A 189 9.94 8.89 -13.61
N ALA A 190 10.83 9.72 -14.15
CA ALA A 190 12.29 9.60 -13.96
C ALA A 190 12.70 9.51 -12.48
N LYS A 191 12.04 10.29 -11.62
CA LYS A 191 12.30 10.31 -10.16
C LYS A 191 11.99 8.96 -9.51
N VAL A 192 10.84 8.38 -9.78
CA VAL A 192 10.42 7.08 -9.24
C VAL A 192 11.28 5.95 -9.81
N GLN A 193 11.61 6.02 -11.11
CA GLN A 193 12.51 5.06 -11.78
C GLN A 193 13.91 5.07 -11.18
N GLU A 194 14.42 6.25 -10.79
CA GLU A 194 15.70 6.37 -10.10
C GLU A 194 15.68 5.67 -8.74
N VAL A 195 14.62 5.87 -7.96
CA VAL A 195 14.45 5.17 -6.69
C VAL A 195 14.38 3.66 -6.91
N ALA A 196 13.56 3.18 -7.83
CA ALA A 196 13.40 1.76 -8.13
C ALA A 196 14.72 1.10 -8.57
N ARG A 197 15.57 1.84 -9.28
CA ARG A 197 16.90 1.37 -9.71
C ARG A 197 17.87 1.21 -8.53
N GLN A 198 17.85 2.13 -7.58
CA GLN A 198 18.82 2.19 -6.48
C GLN A 198 18.40 1.43 -5.21
N MET A 199 17.13 1.12 -5.07
CA MET A 199 16.60 0.40 -3.90
C MET A 199 17.34 -0.90 -3.63
N PRO A 200 17.62 -1.26 -2.36
CA PRO A 200 17.93 -2.63 -1.98
C PRO A 200 16.79 -3.58 -2.41
N ALA A 201 17.13 -4.69 -3.04
CA ALA A 201 16.11 -5.59 -3.59
C ALA A 201 15.23 -6.22 -2.49
N ASP A 202 15.81 -6.47 -1.33
CA ASP A 202 15.13 -7.01 -0.13
C ASP A 202 14.26 -5.99 0.62
N ARG A 203 14.13 -4.77 0.12
CA ARG A 203 13.28 -3.70 0.66
C ARG A 203 12.29 -3.16 -0.38
N LEU A 204 12.27 -3.76 -1.56
CA LEU A 204 11.43 -3.37 -2.68
C LEU A 204 10.19 -4.25 -2.74
N LEU A 205 9.02 -3.62 -2.85
CA LEU A 205 7.73 -4.27 -3.08
C LEU A 205 7.11 -3.75 -4.38
N VAL A 206 6.16 -4.49 -4.91
CA VAL A 206 5.36 -4.12 -6.07
C VAL A 206 3.89 -4.22 -5.76
N GLU A 207 3.11 -3.33 -6.36
CA GLU A 207 1.67 -3.27 -6.17
C GLU A 207 0.97 -2.67 -7.39
N THR A 208 -0.35 -2.74 -7.41
CA THR A 208 -1.14 -2.08 -8.45
C THR A 208 -1.77 -0.78 -8.00
N ASP A 209 -2.26 -0.72 -6.79
CA ASP A 209 -3.17 0.33 -6.31
C ASP A 209 -4.42 0.45 -7.22
N CYS A 210 -4.87 -0.70 -7.74
CA CYS A 210 -6.01 -0.75 -8.64
C CYS A 210 -7.31 -0.36 -7.91
N PRO A 211 -8.25 0.31 -8.56
CA PRO A 211 -8.42 0.49 -10.01
C PRO A 211 -7.60 1.64 -10.64
N TYR A 212 -6.75 2.31 -9.89
CA TYR A 212 -5.99 3.48 -10.29
C TYR A 212 -4.65 3.12 -10.98
N MET A 213 -4.01 4.10 -11.61
CA MET A 213 -2.60 4.09 -12.05
C MET A 213 -2.19 2.91 -12.93
N ALA A 214 -3.05 2.48 -13.87
CA ALA A 214 -2.73 1.39 -14.78
C ALA A 214 -1.36 1.57 -15.45
N PRO A 215 -0.48 0.53 -15.42
CA PRO A 215 0.86 0.59 -16.01
C PRO A 215 0.81 0.67 -17.54
N VAL A 216 1.92 1.05 -18.17
CA VAL A 216 2.12 0.81 -19.60
C VAL A 216 2.31 -0.72 -19.80
N PRO A 217 1.62 -1.36 -20.78
CA PRO A 217 0.87 -0.77 -21.89
C PRO A 217 -0.63 -0.52 -21.62
N MET A 218 -1.10 -0.71 -20.40
CA MET A 218 -2.53 -0.69 -20.05
C MET A 218 -3.08 0.72 -19.71
N ARG A 219 -2.28 1.76 -19.87
CA ARG A 219 -2.71 3.15 -19.60
C ARG A 219 -4.03 3.52 -20.26
N GLY A 220 -4.89 4.24 -19.49
CA GLY A 220 -6.23 4.65 -19.95
C GLY A 220 -7.30 3.57 -19.77
N LYS A 221 -6.94 2.38 -19.30
CA LYS A 221 -7.87 1.33 -18.87
C LYS A 221 -7.98 1.32 -17.35
N ARG A 222 -9.03 0.70 -16.81
CA ARG A 222 -9.10 0.35 -15.40
C ARG A 222 -7.91 -0.56 -15.06
N ASN A 223 -7.17 -0.24 -14.01
CA ASN A 223 -6.11 -1.10 -13.50
C ASN A 223 -6.72 -2.33 -12.80
N GLU A 224 -5.97 -3.42 -12.73
CA GLU A 224 -6.36 -4.64 -11.99
C GLU A 224 -5.11 -5.34 -11.45
N PRO A 225 -5.23 -6.20 -10.40
CA PRO A 225 -4.07 -6.81 -9.74
C PRO A 225 -3.17 -7.61 -10.68
N ALA A 226 -3.72 -8.24 -11.71
CA ALA A 226 -2.94 -8.97 -12.73
C ALA A 226 -1.88 -8.10 -13.43
N PHE A 227 -2.07 -6.78 -13.45
CA PHE A 227 -1.15 -5.85 -14.10
C PHE A 227 0.10 -5.53 -13.26
N VAL A 228 0.21 -6.02 -12.02
CA VAL A 228 1.44 -5.93 -11.22
C VAL A 228 2.65 -6.53 -11.95
N ALA A 229 2.42 -7.52 -12.80
CA ALA A 229 3.45 -8.11 -13.66
C ALA A 229 4.17 -7.06 -14.53
N HIS A 230 3.47 -6.05 -15.04
CA HIS A 230 4.08 -4.98 -15.84
C HIS A 230 4.94 -4.04 -14.98
N THR A 231 4.50 -3.76 -13.75
CA THR A 231 5.27 -2.97 -12.78
C THR A 231 6.59 -3.67 -12.45
N LEU A 232 6.51 -4.95 -12.08
CA LEU A 232 7.69 -5.77 -11.76
C LEU A 232 8.64 -5.90 -12.96
N THR A 233 8.12 -6.20 -14.16
CA THR A 233 8.93 -6.30 -15.38
C THR A 233 9.68 -4.99 -15.64
N ARG A 234 9.00 -3.85 -15.51
CA ARG A 234 9.65 -2.55 -15.70
C ARG A 234 10.78 -2.30 -14.72
N ILE A 235 10.58 -2.65 -13.45
CA ILE A 235 11.62 -2.49 -12.42
C ILE A 235 12.80 -3.43 -12.71
N ALA A 236 12.53 -4.67 -13.11
CA ALA A 236 13.58 -5.62 -13.50
C ALA A 236 14.43 -5.08 -14.67
N GLU A 237 13.80 -4.52 -15.71
CA GLU A 237 14.51 -3.84 -16.80
C GLU A 237 15.40 -2.69 -16.31
N LEU A 238 14.86 -1.82 -15.44
CA LEU A 238 15.59 -0.68 -14.85
C LEU A 238 16.83 -1.11 -14.05
N ARG A 239 16.77 -2.31 -13.48
CA ARG A 239 17.82 -2.90 -12.63
C ARG A 239 18.76 -3.82 -13.39
N GLY A 240 18.45 -4.16 -14.65
CA GLY A 240 19.24 -5.07 -15.48
C GLY A 240 19.21 -6.53 -14.99
N VAL A 241 18.09 -6.94 -14.37
CA VAL A 241 17.85 -8.32 -13.92
C VAL A 241 16.64 -8.91 -14.65
N THR A 242 16.44 -10.23 -14.54
CA THR A 242 15.21 -10.84 -15.09
C THR A 242 14.01 -10.61 -14.18
N PRO A 243 12.79 -10.56 -14.73
CA PRO A 243 11.57 -10.46 -13.91
C PRO A 243 11.46 -11.58 -12.87
N GLU A 244 11.85 -12.80 -13.21
CA GLU A 244 11.84 -13.95 -12.31
C GLU A 244 12.76 -13.74 -11.11
N ALA A 245 13.99 -13.27 -11.36
CA ALA A 245 14.96 -13.02 -10.30
C ALA A 245 14.50 -11.89 -9.36
N LEU A 246 13.79 -10.88 -9.89
CA LEU A 246 13.22 -9.83 -9.05
C LEU A 246 12.00 -10.33 -8.26
N ALA A 247 11.13 -11.13 -8.90
CA ALA A 247 9.98 -11.74 -8.24
C ALA A 247 10.42 -12.59 -7.03
N ASP A 248 11.43 -13.44 -7.20
CA ASP A 248 11.94 -14.32 -6.12
C ASP A 248 12.45 -13.56 -4.88
N ILE A 249 12.78 -12.28 -5.03
CA ILE A 249 13.27 -11.44 -3.91
C ILE A 249 12.13 -10.60 -3.31
N SER A 250 11.18 -10.13 -4.14
CA SER A 250 10.09 -9.22 -3.75
C SER A 250 8.77 -9.93 -3.39
N THR A 251 8.76 -11.27 -3.39
CA THR A 251 7.59 -12.14 -3.10
C THR A 251 7.63 -12.82 -1.72
#